data_3d01b8d47f51e5f863746273212b5f41
#
_entry.id   3d01b8d47f51e5f863746273212b5f41
#
_cell.length_a   1.000
_cell.length_b   1.000
_cell.length_c   1.000
_cell.angle_alpha   90.00
_cell.angle_beta   90.00
_cell.angle_gamma   90.00
#
_symmetry.space_group_name_H-M   'P 1'
#
loop_
_entity.id
_entity.type
_entity.pdbx_description
1 polymer ?
#
loop_
_entity_poly.entity_id
_entity_poly.type
_entity_poly.pdbx_seq_one_letter_code
_entity_poly.pdbx_strand_id
1 'polypeptide(L)'
;MLAVDFAMDLGTPARFAIMPYPEELREWVSLKNGWQVEVRPIRAEDAPLITAFHRQLSEESIRFRYFHNKSSLTQRDLSILSHINYDRQMAFIAEHQHDDGSKEMLGVVRVWNDPDNIRTEFSIIIRDDLQGLGIGSLLMKKMIDYCTSIGTLEMIGKIMVDNHPMRALMKHLGFRCRYNMEEQVIDAVLRLNEPDSEWQRHRLESLPD
;
A
#
# COMPACT_ATOMS: atom_id res chain seq x y z
N MET A 1 54.10 15.42 1.82
CA MET A 1 53.13 15.01 0.81
C MET A 1 52.47 13.74 1.35
N LEU A 2 51.39 13.90 2.11
CA LEU A 2 50.68 12.79 2.77
C LEU A 2 49.51 12.40 1.87
N ALA A 3 49.55 11.19 1.34
CA ALA A 3 48.43 10.59 0.65
C ALA A 3 47.37 10.19 1.71
N VAL A 4 46.19 10.77 1.64
CA VAL A 4 45.04 10.31 2.42
C VAL A 4 44.34 9.28 1.58
N ASP A 5 44.51 8.00 1.96
CA ASP A 5 43.71 6.89 1.42
C ASP A 5 42.26 7.08 1.86
N PHE A 6 41.42 7.49 0.94
CA PHE A 6 39.98 7.38 1.06
C PHE A 6 39.57 5.92 0.74
N ALA A 7 39.59 5.07 1.75
CA ALA A 7 38.90 3.80 1.65
C ALA A 7 37.40 4.12 1.62
N MET A 8 36.78 4.14 0.44
CA MET A 8 35.35 4.10 0.29
C MET A 8 34.87 2.75 0.81
N ASP A 9 34.13 2.78 1.93
CA ASP A 9 33.37 1.67 2.38
C ASP A 9 32.25 1.40 1.36
N LEU A 10 32.44 0.39 0.51
CA LEU A 10 31.47 -0.06 -0.49
C LEU A 10 30.40 -0.98 0.09
N GLY A 11 30.06 -0.79 1.36
CA GLY A 11 29.22 -1.69 2.18
C GLY A 11 27.71 -1.62 1.96
N THR A 12 27.18 -0.77 1.07
CA THR A 12 25.75 -0.81 0.71
C THR A 12 25.62 -0.56 -0.78
N PRO A 13 24.99 -1.45 -1.56
CA PRO A 13 24.74 -1.17 -2.97
C PRO A 13 23.94 0.13 -3.04
N ALA A 14 24.46 1.10 -3.81
CA ALA A 14 23.77 2.36 -4.05
C ALA A 14 22.37 2.03 -4.57
N ARG A 15 21.34 2.31 -3.77
CA ARG A 15 19.95 2.18 -4.23
C ARG A 15 19.76 3.19 -5.35
N PHE A 16 19.42 2.70 -6.52
CA PHE A 16 19.12 3.56 -7.65
C PHE A 16 17.99 4.51 -7.28
N ALA A 17 18.13 5.79 -7.60
CA ALA A 17 17.09 6.79 -7.36
C ALA A 17 15.79 6.52 -8.15
N ILE A 18 15.86 5.68 -9.19
CA ILE A 18 14.73 5.24 -10.02
C ILE A 18 14.80 3.73 -10.12
N MET A 19 13.81 3.05 -9.52
CA MET A 19 13.62 1.60 -9.67
C MET A 19 12.82 1.33 -10.94
N PRO A 20 13.19 0.29 -11.74
CA PRO A 20 12.39 -0.11 -12.88
C PRO A 20 11.01 -0.60 -12.42
N TYR A 21 10.04 -0.58 -13.34
CA TYR A 21 8.74 -1.15 -13.07
C TYR A 21 8.87 -2.66 -12.76
N PRO A 22 8.34 -3.14 -11.60
CA PRO A 22 8.52 -4.52 -11.16
C PRO A 22 7.49 -5.46 -11.85
N GLU A 23 7.77 -5.84 -13.09
CA GLU A 23 6.89 -6.71 -13.91
C GLU A 23 6.65 -8.08 -13.26
N GLU A 24 7.60 -8.61 -12.52
CA GLU A 24 7.54 -9.88 -11.81
C GLU A 24 6.48 -9.93 -10.71
N LEU A 25 6.00 -8.77 -10.27
CA LEU A 25 4.96 -8.68 -9.25
C LEU A 25 3.53 -8.73 -9.84
N ARG A 26 3.38 -8.89 -11.15
CA ARG A 26 2.07 -9.04 -11.81
C ARG A 26 1.56 -10.46 -11.64
N GLU A 27 0.25 -10.58 -11.42
CA GLU A 27 -0.42 -11.87 -11.34
C GLU A 27 -1.87 -11.78 -11.82
N TRP A 28 -2.40 -12.88 -12.31
CA TRP A 28 -3.79 -13.04 -12.68
C TRP A 28 -4.53 -13.88 -11.65
N VAL A 29 -5.67 -13.41 -11.20
CA VAL A 29 -6.47 -14.07 -10.16
C VAL A 29 -7.92 -14.16 -10.61
N SER A 30 -8.54 -15.31 -10.38
CA SER A 30 -9.99 -15.49 -10.58
C SER A 30 -10.74 -15.08 -9.31
N LEU A 31 -11.65 -14.13 -9.42
CA LEU A 31 -12.54 -13.77 -8.32
C LEU A 31 -13.69 -14.76 -8.19
N LYS A 32 -14.41 -14.72 -7.04
CA LYS A 32 -15.55 -15.60 -6.77
C LYS A 32 -16.70 -15.48 -7.76
N ASN A 33 -16.85 -14.33 -8.42
CA ASN A 33 -17.84 -14.07 -9.45
C ASN A 33 -17.40 -14.55 -10.86
N GLY A 34 -16.23 -15.19 -10.98
CA GLY A 34 -15.68 -15.68 -12.23
C GLY A 34 -14.83 -14.66 -13.02
N TRP A 35 -14.73 -13.42 -12.56
CA TRP A 35 -13.90 -12.43 -13.24
C TRP A 35 -12.42 -12.76 -13.14
N GLN A 36 -11.72 -12.58 -14.26
CA GLN A 36 -10.26 -12.59 -14.29
C GLN A 36 -9.77 -11.17 -14.01
N VAL A 37 -8.95 -11.03 -13.00
CA VAL A 37 -8.42 -9.74 -12.53
C VAL A 37 -6.91 -9.79 -12.55
N GLU A 38 -6.29 -8.79 -13.16
CA GLU A 38 -4.86 -8.58 -13.07
C GLU A 38 -4.55 -7.77 -11.81
N VAL A 39 -3.75 -8.35 -10.90
CA VAL A 39 -3.16 -7.62 -9.79
C VAL A 39 -1.74 -7.24 -10.15
N ARG A 40 -1.47 -5.96 -10.21
CA ARG A 40 -0.19 -5.43 -10.69
C ARG A 40 0.24 -4.15 -9.98
N PRO A 41 1.53 -3.83 -9.97
CA PRO A 41 1.99 -2.50 -9.56
C PRO A 41 1.34 -1.40 -10.42
N ILE A 42 1.09 -0.25 -9.80
CA ILE A 42 0.57 0.92 -10.51
C ILE A 42 1.64 1.51 -11.42
N ARG A 43 1.23 2.14 -12.53
CA ARG A 43 2.10 2.81 -13.50
C ARG A 43 1.73 4.28 -13.64
N ALA A 44 2.65 5.07 -14.18
CA ALA A 44 2.38 6.47 -14.50
C ALA A 44 1.19 6.65 -15.47
N GLU A 45 1.05 5.72 -16.42
CA GLU A 45 -0.01 5.69 -17.44
C GLU A 45 -1.40 5.40 -16.85
N ASP A 46 -1.50 4.96 -15.59
CA ASP A 46 -2.78 4.65 -14.94
C ASP A 46 -3.55 5.89 -14.46
N ALA A 47 -3.05 7.11 -14.63
CA ALA A 47 -3.75 8.32 -14.23
C ALA A 47 -5.20 8.42 -14.74
N PRO A 48 -5.55 8.04 -15.99
CA PRO A 48 -6.94 7.96 -16.44
C PRO A 48 -7.77 6.92 -15.68
N LEU A 49 -7.20 5.72 -15.39
CA LEU A 49 -7.87 4.67 -14.62
C LEU A 49 -8.15 5.13 -13.18
N ILE A 50 -7.18 5.79 -12.52
CA ILE A 50 -7.34 6.37 -11.18
C ILE A 50 -8.49 7.40 -11.19
N THR A 51 -8.55 8.24 -12.22
CA THR A 51 -9.59 9.26 -12.35
C THR A 51 -10.97 8.64 -12.52
N ALA A 52 -11.09 7.63 -13.38
CA ALA A 52 -12.35 6.91 -13.61
C ALA A 52 -12.80 6.16 -12.35
N PHE A 53 -11.88 5.49 -11.67
CA PHE A 53 -12.10 4.79 -10.40
C PHE A 53 -12.60 5.74 -9.32
N HIS A 54 -11.94 6.88 -9.11
CA HIS A 54 -12.32 7.85 -8.07
C HIS A 54 -13.73 8.39 -8.25
N ARG A 55 -14.20 8.56 -9.50
CA ARG A 55 -15.57 9.02 -9.81
C ARG A 55 -16.65 8.00 -9.48
N GLN A 56 -16.29 6.72 -9.30
CA GLN A 56 -17.21 5.63 -8.98
C GLN A 56 -17.27 5.32 -7.48
N LEU A 57 -16.48 6.04 -6.66
CA LEU A 57 -16.45 5.85 -5.22
C LEU A 57 -17.57 6.65 -4.55
N SER A 58 -18.15 6.09 -3.50
CA SER A 58 -19.05 6.83 -2.62
C SER A 58 -18.32 7.90 -1.81
N GLU A 59 -19.04 8.90 -1.35
CA GLU A 59 -18.49 9.91 -0.43
C GLU A 59 -17.98 9.28 0.86
N GLU A 60 -18.63 8.21 1.33
CA GLU A 60 -18.22 7.47 2.52
C GLU A 60 -16.88 6.78 2.31
N SER A 61 -16.68 6.06 1.19
CA SER A 61 -15.40 5.43 0.86
C SER A 61 -14.28 6.43 0.68
N ILE A 62 -14.57 7.58 0.07
CA ILE A 62 -13.62 8.70 -0.04
C ILE A 62 -13.26 9.22 1.35
N ARG A 63 -14.24 9.46 2.22
CA ARG A 63 -14.02 9.89 3.61
C ARG A 63 -13.15 8.90 4.38
N PHE A 64 -13.46 7.62 4.30
CA PHE A 64 -12.67 6.57 4.96
C PHE A 64 -11.23 6.52 4.46
N ARG A 65 -10.99 6.82 3.17
CA ARG A 65 -9.65 6.77 2.56
C ARG A 65 -8.79 7.98 2.89
N TYR A 66 -9.39 9.17 2.88
CA TYR A 66 -8.67 10.44 3.00
C TYR A 66 -8.86 11.13 4.35
N PHE A 67 -9.71 10.61 5.23
CA PHE A 67 -10.11 11.20 6.52
C PHE A 67 -10.80 12.57 6.38
N HIS A 68 -11.13 12.95 5.16
CA HIS A 68 -11.90 14.15 4.82
C HIS A 68 -12.61 13.96 3.48
N ASN A 69 -13.57 14.82 3.20
CA ASN A 69 -14.25 14.81 1.92
C ASN A 69 -13.32 15.35 0.82
N LYS A 70 -13.13 14.56 -0.23
CA LYS A 70 -12.32 14.89 -1.39
C LYS A 70 -13.12 14.60 -2.67
N SER A 71 -13.87 15.59 -3.12
CA SER A 71 -14.81 15.44 -4.25
C SER A 71 -14.14 15.17 -5.61
N SER A 72 -12.88 15.57 -5.77
CA SER A 72 -12.13 15.35 -7.02
C SER A 72 -10.63 15.27 -6.78
N LEU A 73 -9.93 14.62 -7.71
CA LEU A 73 -8.47 14.56 -7.75
C LEU A 73 -7.93 15.69 -8.62
N THR A 74 -6.98 16.45 -8.09
CA THR A 74 -6.23 17.45 -8.89
C THR A 74 -5.16 16.75 -9.72
N GLN A 75 -4.57 17.45 -10.70
CA GLN A 75 -3.42 16.94 -11.47
C GLN A 75 -2.24 16.57 -10.55
N ARG A 76 -2.03 17.33 -9.49
CA ARG A 76 -1.00 17.03 -8.49
C ARG A 76 -1.31 15.72 -7.76
N ASP A 77 -2.56 15.49 -7.35
CA ASP A 77 -2.97 14.23 -6.72
C ASP A 77 -2.74 13.06 -7.67
N LEU A 78 -3.14 13.19 -8.93
CA LEU A 78 -2.94 12.14 -9.93
C LEU A 78 -1.46 11.83 -10.14
N SER A 79 -0.62 12.84 -10.22
CA SER A 79 0.83 12.67 -10.32
C SER A 79 1.39 11.90 -9.11
N ILE A 80 1.02 12.27 -7.89
CA ILE A 80 1.46 11.58 -6.65
C ILE A 80 0.93 10.14 -6.62
N LEU A 81 -0.28 9.91 -7.09
CA LEU A 81 -0.92 8.60 -7.06
C LEU A 81 -0.41 7.65 -8.14
N SER A 82 0.06 8.13 -9.29
CA SER A 82 0.51 7.29 -10.40
C SER A 82 2.04 7.20 -10.53
N HIS A 83 2.78 8.28 -10.23
CA HIS A 83 4.23 8.30 -10.35
C HIS A 83 4.87 7.95 -9.02
N ILE A 84 5.10 6.67 -8.78
CA ILE A 84 5.79 6.16 -7.61
C ILE A 84 7.19 5.65 -7.99
N ASN A 85 8.10 5.63 -7.02
CA ASN A 85 9.49 5.27 -7.25
C ASN A 85 9.79 3.78 -7.01
N TYR A 86 8.82 2.98 -6.59
CA TYR A 86 8.93 1.56 -6.22
C TYR A 86 10.02 1.21 -5.18
N ASP A 87 10.71 2.20 -4.65
CA ASP A 87 11.72 2.03 -3.59
C ASP A 87 11.09 2.16 -2.20
N ARG A 88 10.44 3.31 -1.93
CA ARG A 88 9.78 3.61 -0.65
C ARG A 88 8.26 3.60 -0.72
N GLN A 89 7.76 3.40 -1.91
CA GLN A 89 6.34 3.38 -2.18
C GLN A 89 6.03 2.19 -3.07
N MET A 90 5.02 1.45 -2.70
CA MET A 90 4.42 0.44 -3.56
C MET A 90 2.91 0.65 -3.61
N ALA A 91 2.33 0.43 -4.78
CA ALA A 91 0.89 0.38 -4.95
C ALA A 91 0.51 -0.75 -5.89
N PHE A 92 -0.38 -1.63 -5.43
CA PHE A 92 -0.99 -2.64 -6.28
C PHE A 92 -2.41 -2.24 -6.61
N ILE A 93 -2.78 -2.34 -7.87
CA ILE A 93 -4.15 -2.21 -8.35
C ILE A 93 -4.71 -3.57 -8.72
N ALA A 94 -6.03 -3.72 -8.58
CA ALA A 94 -6.79 -4.80 -9.19
C ALA A 94 -7.46 -4.24 -10.43
N GLU A 95 -7.09 -4.73 -11.60
CA GLU A 95 -7.59 -4.31 -12.91
C GLU A 95 -8.42 -5.42 -13.54
N HIS A 96 -9.60 -5.08 -14.04
CA HIS A 96 -10.40 -5.98 -14.86
C HIS A 96 -10.45 -5.47 -16.31
N GLN A 97 -10.30 -6.39 -17.26
CA GLN A 97 -10.47 -6.09 -18.68
C GLN A 97 -11.78 -6.71 -19.17
N HIS A 98 -12.64 -5.87 -19.73
CA HIS A 98 -13.90 -6.29 -20.34
C HIS A 98 -13.68 -6.93 -21.71
N ASP A 99 -14.71 -7.61 -22.22
CA ASP A 99 -14.67 -8.28 -23.53
C ASP A 99 -14.44 -7.30 -24.70
N ASP A 100 -14.83 -6.03 -24.54
CA ASP A 100 -14.59 -4.96 -25.51
C ASP A 100 -13.16 -4.39 -25.46
N GLY A 101 -12.31 -4.93 -24.57
CA GLY A 101 -10.94 -4.49 -24.36
C GLY A 101 -10.79 -3.28 -23.45
N SER A 102 -11.88 -2.67 -22.98
CA SER A 102 -11.81 -1.60 -21.98
C SER A 102 -11.33 -2.13 -20.63
N LYS A 103 -10.68 -1.27 -19.85
CA LYS A 103 -10.10 -1.63 -18.57
C LYS A 103 -10.68 -0.76 -17.47
N GLU A 104 -10.90 -1.37 -16.31
CA GLU A 104 -11.34 -0.66 -15.12
C GLU A 104 -10.53 -1.07 -13.89
N MET A 105 -10.31 -0.12 -12.98
CA MET A 105 -9.71 -0.35 -11.66
C MET A 105 -10.80 -0.71 -10.67
N LEU A 106 -10.62 -1.83 -9.98
CA LEU A 106 -11.55 -2.34 -8.98
C LEU A 106 -11.19 -1.91 -7.56
N GLY A 107 -9.91 -1.64 -7.34
CA GLY A 107 -9.37 -1.24 -6.05
C GLY A 107 -7.88 -0.99 -6.11
N VAL A 108 -7.35 -0.37 -5.07
CA VAL A 108 -5.92 -0.10 -4.91
C VAL A 108 -5.52 -0.18 -3.45
N VAL A 109 -4.37 -0.82 -3.20
CA VAL A 109 -3.65 -0.79 -1.93
C VAL A 109 -2.31 -0.08 -2.13
N ARG A 110 -1.89 0.69 -1.14
CA ARG A 110 -0.62 1.43 -1.15
C ARG A 110 0.10 1.28 0.16
N VAL A 111 1.42 1.38 0.09
CA VAL A 111 2.28 1.53 1.25
C VAL A 111 3.29 2.66 1.06
N TRP A 112 3.66 3.24 2.18
CA TRP A 112 4.76 4.18 2.34
C TRP A 112 5.72 3.65 3.40
N ASN A 113 6.93 3.31 2.99
CA ASN A 113 7.96 2.84 3.90
C ASN A 113 8.72 4.01 4.52
N ASP A 114 8.99 3.93 5.81
CA ASP A 114 9.96 4.85 6.43
C ASP A 114 11.36 4.65 5.83
N PRO A 115 12.24 5.66 6.06
CA PRO A 115 13.57 5.65 5.47
C PRO A 115 14.41 4.43 5.82
N ASP A 116 14.18 3.84 6.98
CA ASP A 116 14.91 2.69 7.51
C ASP A 116 14.22 1.34 7.25
N ASN A 117 13.06 1.35 6.57
CA ASN A 117 12.25 0.17 6.24
C ASN A 117 11.81 -0.65 7.47
N ILE A 118 11.73 -0.02 8.64
CA ILE A 118 11.23 -0.65 9.87
C ILE A 118 9.71 -0.74 9.82
N ARG A 119 9.04 0.38 9.50
CA ARG A 119 7.58 0.48 9.37
C ARG A 119 7.15 0.88 7.97
N THR A 120 6.00 0.39 7.59
CA THR A 120 5.28 0.84 6.41
C THR A 120 3.85 1.21 6.77
N GLU A 121 3.39 2.36 6.30
CA GLU A 121 1.98 2.77 6.45
C GLU A 121 1.19 2.34 5.22
N PHE A 122 0.09 1.60 5.44
CA PHE A 122 -0.77 1.17 4.35
C PHE A 122 -2.04 2.02 4.22
N SER A 123 -2.59 2.00 3.03
CA SER A 123 -3.93 2.50 2.74
C SER A 123 -4.56 1.68 1.62
N ILE A 124 -5.86 1.44 1.72
CA ILE A 124 -6.60 0.65 0.74
C ILE A 124 -7.97 1.27 0.46
N ILE A 125 -8.44 1.13 -0.76
CA ILE A 125 -9.80 1.48 -1.15
C ILE A 125 -10.26 0.54 -2.26
N ILE A 126 -11.50 0.06 -2.14
CA ILE A 126 -12.15 -0.83 -3.09
C ILE A 126 -13.46 -0.15 -3.53
N ARG A 127 -13.79 -0.25 -4.79
CA ARG A 127 -15.06 0.25 -5.33
C ARG A 127 -16.24 -0.36 -4.57
N ASP A 128 -17.20 0.46 -4.20
CA ASP A 128 -18.27 0.12 -3.25
C ASP A 128 -19.12 -1.07 -3.70
N ASP A 129 -19.47 -1.13 -4.99
CA ASP A 129 -20.28 -2.20 -5.58
C ASP A 129 -19.54 -3.55 -5.69
N LEU A 130 -18.22 -3.56 -5.47
CA LEU A 130 -17.36 -4.75 -5.54
C LEU A 130 -16.86 -5.22 -4.17
N GLN A 131 -17.27 -4.56 -3.11
CA GLN A 131 -16.97 -5.00 -1.76
C GLN A 131 -17.62 -6.38 -1.49
N GLY A 132 -16.96 -7.19 -0.65
CA GLY A 132 -17.43 -8.56 -0.37
C GLY A 132 -16.97 -9.62 -1.38
N LEU A 133 -16.44 -9.26 -2.56
CA LEU A 133 -15.90 -10.19 -3.56
C LEU A 133 -14.49 -10.71 -3.24
N GLY A 134 -13.88 -10.25 -2.15
CA GLY A 134 -12.54 -10.69 -1.71
C GLY A 134 -11.38 -9.83 -2.24
N ILE A 135 -11.65 -8.79 -3.05
CA ILE A 135 -10.61 -7.93 -3.64
C ILE A 135 -9.76 -7.26 -2.56
N GLY A 136 -10.38 -6.78 -1.47
CA GLY A 136 -9.64 -6.17 -0.35
C GLY A 136 -8.65 -7.14 0.31
N SER A 137 -9.07 -8.39 0.55
CA SER A 137 -8.19 -9.43 1.09
C SER A 137 -7.08 -9.80 0.12
N LEU A 138 -7.38 -9.88 -1.17
CA LEU A 138 -6.42 -10.18 -2.23
C LEU A 138 -5.32 -9.12 -2.27
N LEU A 139 -5.69 -7.85 -2.39
CA LEU A 139 -4.75 -6.73 -2.46
C LEU A 139 -3.91 -6.59 -1.18
N MET A 140 -4.53 -6.74 0.00
CA MET A 140 -3.80 -6.65 1.27
C MET A 140 -2.82 -7.81 1.43
N LYS A 141 -3.20 -9.06 1.10
CA LYS A 141 -2.28 -10.21 1.14
C LYS A 141 -1.08 -9.99 0.23
N LYS A 142 -1.32 -9.57 -1.02
CA LYS A 142 -0.25 -9.22 -1.96
C LYS A 142 0.71 -8.19 -1.40
N MET A 143 0.17 -7.15 -0.76
CA MET A 143 0.98 -6.09 -0.14
C MET A 143 1.74 -6.58 1.09
N ILE A 144 1.13 -7.42 1.93
CA ILE A 144 1.78 -8.05 3.08
C ILE A 144 2.95 -8.92 2.61
N ASP A 145 2.74 -9.77 1.60
CA ASP A 145 3.78 -10.65 1.04
C ASP A 145 4.94 -9.82 0.47
N TYR A 146 4.63 -8.75 -0.26
CA TYR A 146 5.64 -7.81 -0.77
C TYR A 146 6.47 -7.18 0.36
N CYS A 147 5.81 -6.57 1.36
CA CYS A 147 6.52 -5.92 2.47
C CYS A 147 7.34 -6.91 3.30
N THR A 148 6.83 -8.13 3.48
CA THR A 148 7.57 -9.22 4.12
C THR A 148 8.82 -9.59 3.34
N SER A 149 8.72 -9.69 2.02
CA SER A 149 9.84 -10.07 1.15
C SER A 149 10.98 -9.05 1.10
N ILE A 150 10.67 -7.76 1.30
CA ILE A 150 11.67 -6.68 1.36
C ILE A 150 12.19 -6.42 2.78
N GLY A 151 11.79 -7.25 3.76
CA GLY A 151 12.30 -7.20 5.14
C GLY A 151 11.69 -6.11 6.01
N THR A 152 10.54 -5.51 5.65
CA THR A 152 9.81 -4.57 6.51
C THR A 152 9.35 -5.29 7.78
N LEU A 153 9.52 -4.68 8.97
CA LEU A 153 9.19 -5.32 10.23
C LEU A 153 7.72 -5.18 10.63
N GLU A 154 7.13 -4.01 10.40
CA GLU A 154 5.74 -3.75 10.76
C GLU A 154 4.98 -3.02 9.65
N MET A 155 3.72 -3.41 9.46
CA MET A 155 2.75 -2.68 8.67
C MET A 155 1.73 -2.03 9.59
N ILE A 156 1.55 -0.72 9.45
CA ILE A 156 0.65 0.08 10.27
C ILE A 156 -0.39 0.80 9.42
N GLY A 157 -1.51 1.15 10.03
CA GLY A 157 -2.53 1.97 9.38
C GLY A 157 -3.55 2.49 10.37
N LYS A 158 -4.19 3.62 10.01
CA LYS A 158 -5.25 4.25 10.79
C LYS A 158 -6.59 4.00 10.13
N ILE A 159 -7.60 3.69 10.94
CA ILE A 159 -8.92 3.33 10.47
C ILE A 159 -9.96 4.16 11.23
N MET A 160 -10.88 4.79 10.53
CA MET A 160 -11.98 5.48 11.18
C MET A 160 -12.85 4.50 11.99
N VAL A 161 -13.28 4.91 13.17
CA VAL A 161 -13.99 4.03 14.14
C VAL A 161 -15.25 3.40 13.53
N ASP A 162 -15.95 4.13 12.67
CA ASP A 162 -17.17 3.72 11.99
C ASP A 162 -16.91 2.91 10.70
N ASN A 163 -15.65 2.72 10.27
CA ASN A 163 -15.31 1.86 9.14
C ASN A 163 -15.31 0.37 9.53
N HIS A 164 -16.50 -0.18 9.74
CA HIS A 164 -16.68 -1.56 10.16
C HIS A 164 -16.13 -2.59 9.16
N PRO A 165 -16.31 -2.44 7.83
CA PRO A 165 -15.74 -3.36 6.85
C PRO A 165 -14.22 -3.46 6.93
N MET A 166 -13.55 -2.32 7.07
CA MET A 166 -12.09 -2.26 7.18
C MET A 166 -11.59 -2.92 8.46
N ARG A 167 -12.26 -2.68 9.59
CA ARG A 167 -11.93 -3.31 10.88
C ARG A 167 -12.05 -4.84 10.81
N ALA A 168 -13.11 -5.34 10.15
CA ALA A 168 -13.30 -6.78 9.93
C ALA A 168 -12.19 -7.37 9.05
N LEU A 169 -11.80 -6.67 7.99
CA LEU A 169 -10.70 -7.07 7.12
C LEU A 169 -9.37 -7.15 7.89
N MET A 170 -9.04 -6.13 8.68
CA MET A 170 -7.81 -6.11 9.48
C MET A 170 -7.77 -7.27 10.49
N LYS A 171 -8.87 -7.51 11.18
CA LYS A 171 -8.98 -8.66 12.10
C LYS A 171 -8.77 -9.99 11.36
N HIS A 172 -9.37 -10.16 10.18
CA HIS A 172 -9.22 -11.36 9.36
C HIS A 172 -7.76 -11.58 8.92
N LEU A 173 -7.02 -10.51 8.65
CA LEU A 173 -5.62 -10.54 8.24
C LEU A 173 -4.62 -10.60 9.41
N GLY A 174 -5.09 -10.65 10.66
CA GLY A 174 -4.25 -10.81 11.84
C GLY A 174 -3.68 -9.51 12.42
N PHE A 175 -4.15 -8.36 11.97
CA PHE A 175 -3.76 -7.08 12.57
C PHE A 175 -4.25 -6.97 14.01
N ARG A 176 -3.41 -6.46 14.89
CA ARG A 176 -3.84 -5.94 16.19
C ARG A 176 -4.45 -4.56 15.97
N CYS A 177 -5.67 -4.38 16.48
CA CYS A 177 -6.40 -3.12 16.36
C CYS A 177 -6.63 -2.54 17.75
N ARG A 178 -6.22 -1.30 17.99
CA ARG A 178 -6.37 -0.57 19.25
C ARG A 178 -7.02 0.77 19.02
N TYR A 179 -7.95 1.15 19.87
CA TYR A 179 -8.55 2.47 19.83
C TYR A 179 -7.58 3.53 20.36
N ASN A 180 -7.30 4.52 19.54
CA ASN A 180 -6.50 5.69 19.89
C ASN A 180 -7.45 6.82 20.31
N MET A 181 -7.43 7.15 21.60
CA MET A 181 -8.34 8.16 22.16
C MET A 181 -7.99 9.59 21.74
N GLU A 182 -6.71 9.86 21.49
CA GLU A 182 -6.24 11.20 21.11
C GLU A 182 -6.66 11.56 19.69
N GLU A 183 -6.46 10.63 18.76
CA GLU A 183 -6.78 10.84 17.35
C GLU A 183 -8.19 10.37 16.96
N GLN A 184 -8.88 9.68 17.87
CA GLN A 184 -10.22 9.11 17.65
C GLN A 184 -10.29 8.16 16.44
N VAL A 185 -9.27 7.33 16.28
CA VAL A 185 -9.14 6.31 15.23
C VAL A 185 -8.84 4.95 15.84
N ILE A 186 -8.82 3.92 15.00
CA ILE A 186 -8.28 2.61 15.33
C ILE A 186 -6.88 2.51 14.70
N ASP A 187 -5.86 2.35 15.52
CA ASP A 187 -4.53 1.98 15.08
C ASP A 187 -4.50 0.48 14.80
N ALA A 188 -4.08 0.11 13.59
CA ALA A 188 -3.94 -1.27 13.15
C ALA A 188 -2.47 -1.57 12.90
N VAL A 189 -1.93 -2.63 13.52
CA VAL A 189 -0.52 -3.01 13.44
C VAL A 189 -0.41 -4.50 13.14
N LEU A 190 0.40 -4.85 12.14
CA LEU A 190 0.77 -6.22 11.80
C LEU A 190 2.29 -6.38 11.83
N ARG A 191 2.79 -7.30 12.62
CA ARG A 191 4.19 -7.73 12.59
C ARG A 191 4.41 -8.59 11.35
N LEU A 192 5.38 -8.22 10.51
CA LEU A 192 5.71 -8.91 9.26
C LEU A 192 6.96 -9.78 9.43
N ASN A 193 8.01 -9.22 10.03
CA ASN A 193 9.28 -9.89 10.25
C ASN A 193 9.78 -9.65 11.68
N GLU A 194 10.67 -10.53 12.14
CA GLU A 194 11.41 -10.31 13.38
C GLU A 194 12.66 -9.46 13.12
N PRO A 195 13.04 -8.60 14.07
CA PRO A 195 14.28 -7.83 13.97
C PRO A 195 15.51 -8.74 13.90
N ASP A 196 16.38 -8.53 12.93
CA ASP A 196 17.61 -9.31 12.72
C ASP A 196 18.84 -8.71 13.43
N SER A 197 18.73 -7.48 13.95
CA SER A 197 19.80 -6.76 14.61
C SER A 197 19.34 -6.06 15.90
N GLU A 198 20.28 -5.73 16.79
CA GLU A 198 20.00 -4.92 17.99
C GLU A 198 19.52 -3.53 17.63
N TRP A 199 20.06 -2.96 16.55
CA TRP A 199 19.64 -1.66 16.07
C TRP A 199 18.16 -1.65 15.63
N GLN A 200 17.74 -2.67 14.89
CA GLN A 200 16.33 -2.79 14.46
C GLN A 200 15.39 -2.97 15.67
N ARG A 201 15.78 -3.78 16.67
CA ARG A 201 15.02 -3.95 17.92
C ARG A 201 14.85 -2.62 18.64
N HIS A 202 15.96 -1.92 18.90
CA HIS A 202 15.95 -0.64 19.59
C HIS A 202 15.16 0.42 18.82
N ARG A 203 15.32 0.45 17.49
CA ARG A 203 14.58 1.37 16.62
C ARG A 203 13.08 1.12 16.68
N LEU A 204 12.65 -0.15 16.60
CA LEU A 204 11.25 -0.53 16.68
C LEU A 204 10.62 -0.17 18.04
N GLU A 205 11.32 -0.41 19.14
CA GLU A 205 10.89 -0.04 20.50
C GLU A 205 10.79 1.48 20.72
N SER A 206 11.56 2.27 19.98
CA SER A 206 11.54 3.74 20.06
C SER A 206 10.41 4.40 19.28
N LEU A 207 9.69 3.63 18.45
CA LEU A 207 8.58 4.17 17.66
C LEU A 207 7.30 4.21 18.51
N PRO A 208 6.46 5.24 18.35
CA PRO A 208 5.18 5.31 19.04
C PRO A 208 4.28 4.12 18.63
N ASP A 209 3.50 3.66 19.61
CA ASP A 209 2.48 2.61 19.41
C ASP A 209 1.41 3.04 18.38
#